data_0a54bfb53901cb5cbae6fa18450d9cce
#
_entry.id   0a54bfb53901cb5cbae6fa18450d9cce
#
_cell.length_a   1.000
_cell.length_b   1.000
_cell.length_c   1.000
_cell.angle_alpha   90.00
_cell.angle_beta   90.00
_cell.angle_gamma   90.00
#
_symmetry.space_group_name_H-M   'P 1'
#
loop_
_entity.id
_entity.type
_entity.pdbx_description
1 polymer ?
#
loop_
_entity_poly.entity_id
_entity_poly.type
_entity_poly.pdbx_seq_one_letter_code
_entity_poly.pdbx_strand_id
1 'polypeptide(L)' 'LEIIVYDVKGNSINEIFSEYQNSGHKIVQWDGTNRAGKSVSPGVYFCRMKADGFVTTNKMILLK' A
#
# COMPACT_ATOMS: atom_id res chain seq x y z
N LEU A 1 10.16 -4.18 -6.63
CA LEU A 1 9.03 -4.35 -5.72
C LEU A 1 7.99 -3.26 -5.94
N GLU A 2 6.79 -3.65 -6.26
CA GLU A 2 5.68 -2.74 -6.51
C GLU A 2 4.64 -2.89 -5.41
N ILE A 3 4.24 -1.77 -4.81
CA ILE A 3 3.26 -1.78 -3.75
C ILE A 3 2.16 -0.80 -4.11
N ILE A 4 0.94 -1.31 -4.24
CA ILE A 4 -0.22 -0.51 -4.61
C ILE A 4 -1.30 -0.66 -3.54
N VAL A 5 -1.87 0.47 -3.12
CA VAL A 5 -2.98 0.49 -2.17
C VAL A 5 -4.30 0.55 -2.93
N TYR A 6 -5.22 -0.32 -2.57
CA TYR A 6 -6.55 -0.41 -3.15
C TYR A 6 -7.62 -0.17 -2.08
N ASP A 7 -8.74 0.37 -2.48
CA ASP A 7 -9.92 0.45 -1.59
C ASP A 7 -10.73 -0.86 -1.66
N VAL A 8 -11.83 -0.92 -0.93
CA VAL A 8 -12.67 -2.14 -0.87
C VAL A 8 -13.38 -2.43 -2.19
N LYS A 9 -13.48 -1.46 -3.06
CA LYS A 9 -14.07 -1.64 -4.39
C LYS A 9 -13.08 -2.10 -5.43
N GLY A 10 -11.80 -2.19 -5.06
CA GLY A 10 -10.73 -2.57 -5.97
C GLY A 10 -10.13 -1.40 -6.74
N ASN A 11 -10.47 -0.16 -6.39
CA ASN A 11 -9.88 1.00 -7.03
C ASN A 11 -8.47 1.24 -6.50
N SER A 12 -7.53 1.49 -7.41
CA SER A 12 -6.17 1.84 -7.05
C SER A 12 -6.12 3.24 -6.45
N ILE A 13 -5.66 3.35 -5.22
CA ILE A 13 -5.61 4.61 -4.48
C ILE A 13 -4.26 5.30 -4.63
N ASN A 14 -3.19 4.56 -4.39
CA ASN A 14 -1.85 5.12 -4.45
C ASN A 14 -0.83 4.01 -4.68
N GLU A 15 0.35 4.41 -5.16
CA GLU A 15 1.49 3.53 -5.28
C GLU A 15 2.54 3.96 -4.27
N ILE A 16 3.03 3.02 -3.46
CA ILE A 16 4.01 3.30 -2.43
C ILE A 16 5.37 2.82 -2.90
N PHE A 17 6.35 3.70 -2.81
CA PHE A 17 7.73 3.35 -3.09
C PHE A 17 8.34 2.75 -1.82
N SER A 18 8.81 1.51 -1.91
CA SER A 18 9.52 0.92 -0.79
C SER A 18 10.98 0.70 -1.18
N GLU A 19 11.89 1.08 -0.28
CA GLU A 19 13.29 0.80 -0.46
C GLU A 19 13.61 -0.61 0.03
N TYR A 20 14.45 -1.30 -0.72
CA TYR A 20 14.93 -2.60 -0.33
C TYR A 20 15.92 -2.46 0.82
N GLN A 21 15.65 -3.13 1.92
CA GLN A 21 16.55 -3.13 3.07
C GLN A 21 17.27 -4.47 3.20
N ASN A 22 18.58 -4.41 3.38
CA ASN A 22 19.43 -5.59 3.41
C ASN A 22 19.16 -6.53 4.57
N SER A 23 18.53 -6.07 5.61
CA SER A 23 18.21 -6.89 6.79
C SER A 23 16.99 -7.80 6.61
N GLY A 24 16.37 -7.77 5.45
CA GLY A 24 15.14 -8.53 5.21
C GLY A 24 13.89 -7.93 5.82
N HIS A 25 14.01 -6.83 6.52
CA HIS A 25 12.86 -6.11 7.06
C HIS A 25 12.35 -5.13 6.01
N LYS A 26 11.07 -5.24 5.69
CA LYS A 26 10.41 -4.32 4.78
C LYS A 26 9.44 -3.47 5.59
N ILE A 27 9.71 -2.18 5.64
CA ILE A 27 8.81 -1.24 6.28
C ILE A 27 8.07 -0.52 5.17
N VAL A 28 6.75 -0.69 5.15
CA VAL A 28 5.88 -0.01 4.22
C VAL A 28 5.04 0.97 5.02
N GLN A 29 5.17 2.25 4.69
CA GLN A 29 4.39 3.29 5.33
C GLN A 29 3.54 3.99 4.29
N TRP A 30 2.25 4.08 4.58
CA TRP A 30 1.32 4.83 3.77
C TRP A 30 0.70 5.91 4.63
N ASP A 31 0.73 7.14 4.15
CA ASP A 31 0.27 8.30 4.90
C ASP A 31 -1.23 8.58 4.74
N GLY A 32 -1.97 7.68 4.12
CA GLY A 32 -3.40 7.84 3.95
C GLY A 32 -3.80 8.81 2.84
N THR A 33 -2.94 9.01 1.86
CA THR A 33 -3.23 9.89 0.73
C THR A 33 -3.36 9.13 -0.57
N ASN A 34 -4.09 9.71 -1.53
CA ASN A 34 -4.17 9.19 -2.89
C ASN A 34 -3.02 9.76 -3.74
N ARG A 35 -3.01 9.41 -5.05
CA ARG A 35 -1.96 9.86 -5.98
C ARG A 35 -1.89 11.37 -6.11
N ALA A 36 -2.99 12.06 -5.87
CA ALA A 36 -3.03 13.53 -5.92
C ALA A 36 -2.56 14.19 -4.64
N GLY A 37 -2.15 13.40 -3.63
CA GLY A 37 -1.71 13.93 -2.34
C GLY A 37 -2.85 14.30 -1.40
N LYS A 38 -4.08 13.94 -1.71
CA LYS A 38 -5.23 14.24 -0.87
C LYS A 38 -5.53 13.10 0.08
N SER A 39 -5.90 13.44 1.32
CA SER A 39 -6.32 12.46 2.30
C SER A 39 -7.54 11.68 1.83
N VAL A 40 -7.51 10.37 2.05
CA VAL A 40 -8.67 9.51 1.78
C VAL A 40 -9.40 9.21 3.08
N SER A 41 -10.63 8.72 2.96
CA SER A 41 -11.47 8.41 4.12
C SER A 41 -10.86 7.29 4.96
N PRO A 42 -11.01 7.31 6.29
CA PRO A 42 -10.59 6.18 7.11
C PRO A 42 -11.41 4.94 6.79
N GLY A 43 -10.83 3.78 6.99
CA GLY A 43 -11.50 2.52 6.74
C GLY A 43 -10.54 1.44 6.26
N VAL A 44 -11.10 0.44 5.58
CA VAL A 44 -10.35 -0.73 5.13
C VAL A 44 -9.74 -0.49 3.75
N TYR A 45 -8.46 -0.81 3.64
CA TYR A 45 -7.71 -0.75 2.39
C TYR A 45 -6.89 -2.02 2.23
N PHE A 46 -6.45 -2.28 1.02
CA PHE A 46 -5.61 -3.44 0.72
C PHE A 46 -4.30 -2.98 0.12
N CYS A 47 -3.22 -3.54 0.63
CA CYS A 47 -1.88 -3.29 0.13
C CYS A 47 -1.44 -4.51 -0.67
N ARG A 48 -1.26 -4.35 -1.97
CA ARG A 48 -0.81 -5.42 -2.84
C ARG A 48 0.66 -5.22 -3.17
N MET A 49 1.47 -6.18 -2.73
CA MET A 49 2.90 -6.21 -3.02
C MET A 49 3.17 -7.19 -4.13
N LYS A 50 3.84 -6.72 -5.17
CA LYS A 50 4.21 -7.55 -6.31
C LYS A 50 5.73 -7.51 -6.46
N ALA A 51 6.35 -8.69 -6.43
CA ALA A 51 7.76 -8.88 -6.69
C ALA A 51 7.92 -10.01 -7.71
N ASP A 52 9.13 -10.19 -8.20
CA ASP A 52 9.39 -11.25 -9.17
C ASP A 52 8.92 -12.60 -8.63
N GLY A 53 7.96 -13.17 -9.32
CA GLY A 53 7.48 -14.50 -9.04
C GLY A 53 6.41 -14.61 -7.98
N PHE A 54 6.02 -13.52 -7.29
CA PHE A 54 4.89 -13.64 -6.36
C PHE A 54 4.15 -12.32 -6.12
N VAL A 55 2.91 -12.46 -5.66
CA VAL A 55 2.04 -11.35 -5.31
C VAL A 55 1.45 -11.64 -3.92
N THR A 56 1.50 -10.66 -3.04
CA THR A 56 0.92 -10.76 -1.70
C THR A 56 -0.01 -9.59 -1.46
N THR A 57 -1.19 -9.87 -0.91
CA THR A 57 -2.16 -8.82 -0.56
C THR A 57 -2.41 -8.83 0.93
N ASN A 58 -2.26 -7.68 1.55
CA ASN A 58 -2.48 -7.50 2.98
C ASN A 58 -3.59 -6.47 3.20
N LYS A 59 -4.44 -6.77 4.18
CA LYS A 59 -5.48 -5.86 4.61
C LYS A 59 -4.90 -4.82 5.56
N MET A 60 -5.27 -3.56 5.36
CA MET A 60 -4.86 -2.46 6.22
C MET A 60 -6.09 -1.71 6.71
N ILE A 61 -5.99 -1.14 7.89
CA ILE A 61 -7.03 -0.27 8.42
C ILE A 61 -6.42 1.11 8.62
N LEU A 62 -7.00 2.10 7.95
CA LEU A 62 -6.58 3.49 8.09
C LEU A 62 -7.41 4.13 9.20
N LEU A 63 -6.72 4.58 10.23
CA LEU A 63 -7.30 5.29 11.37
C LEU A 63 -6.91 6.77 11.28
N LYS A 64 -7.88 7.62 11.49
CA LYS A 64 -7.64 9.07 11.52
C LYS A 64 -8.26 9.70 12.74
#